data_7fcf31b37d375f77698b0cc1e972da65
#
_entry.id   7fcf31b37d375f77698b0cc1e972da65
#
_cell.length_a   1.000
_cell.length_b   1.000
_cell.length_c   1.000
_cell.angle_alpha   90.00
_cell.angle_beta   90.00
_cell.angle_gamma   90.00
#
_symmetry.space_group_name_H-M   'P 1'
#
loop_
_entity.id
_entity.type
_entity.pdbx_description
1 polymer ?
#
loop_
_entity_poly.entity_id
_entity_poly.type
_entity_poly.pdbx_seq_one_letter_code
_entity_poly.pdbx_strand_id
1 'polypeptide(L)'
;MQLEVRNLSVAIHRKPIVSGVSLTVGDGEFVGMLGPNGCGKSTTLRAIYRLNRKYSGQILWDGQDERTIAQKEFARRVAVVSQFNDIAFDFTVREVVLMGRAPHMGMLTRETDSDQEIVTQSLDMV
;
A
#
# COMPACT_ATOMS: atom_id res chain seq x y z
N MET A 1 -11.07 4.00 8.14
CA MET A 1 -9.69 4.53 7.89
C MET A 1 -9.77 5.56 6.79
N GLN A 2 -9.29 6.76 7.02
CA GLN A 2 -9.33 7.88 6.08
C GLN A 2 -7.94 8.15 5.51
N LEU A 3 -7.85 8.34 4.19
CA LEU A 3 -6.65 8.82 3.51
C LEU A 3 -6.88 10.27 3.07
N GLU A 4 -5.93 11.14 3.38
CA GLU A 4 -5.89 12.50 2.87
C GLU A 4 -4.53 12.81 2.24
N VAL A 5 -4.56 13.28 1.01
CA VAL A 5 -3.37 13.72 0.27
C VAL A 5 -3.49 15.22 0.04
N ARG A 6 -2.47 15.98 0.44
CA ARG A 6 -2.44 17.45 0.34
C ARG A 6 -1.25 17.90 -0.48
N ASN A 7 -1.51 18.56 -1.60
CA ASN A 7 -0.51 19.17 -2.47
C ASN A 7 0.65 18.24 -2.83
N LEU A 8 0.36 16.99 -3.10
CA LEU A 8 1.37 15.99 -3.45
C LEU A 8 2.05 16.37 -4.77
N SER A 9 3.36 16.47 -4.73
CA SER A 9 4.19 16.66 -5.92
C SER A 9 5.35 15.69 -5.91
N VAL A 10 5.60 15.06 -7.05
CA VAL A 10 6.67 14.06 -7.25
C VAL A 10 7.46 14.38 -8.50
N ALA A 11 8.78 14.43 -8.38
CA ALA A 11 9.69 14.53 -9.51
C ALA A 11 10.56 13.28 -9.60
N ILE A 12 10.76 12.79 -10.82
CA ILE A 12 11.66 11.66 -11.13
C ILE A 12 12.75 12.20 -12.06
N HIS A 13 14.01 12.01 -11.68
CA HIS A 13 15.16 12.57 -12.40
C HIS A 13 15.00 14.07 -12.69
N ARG A 14 14.56 14.85 -11.70
CA ARG A 14 14.26 16.29 -11.79
C ARG A 14 13.10 16.66 -12.73
N LYS A 15 12.45 15.69 -13.34
CA LYS A 15 11.27 15.92 -14.17
C LYS A 15 10.02 15.84 -13.29
N PRO A 16 9.18 16.88 -13.22
CA PRO A 16 7.92 16.84 -12.49
C PRO A 16 6.97 15.84 -13.17
N ILE A 17 6.48 14.87 -12.40
CA ILE A 17 5.53 13.85 -12.86
C ILE A 17 4.15 14.10 -12.26
N VAL A 18 4.11 14.50 -11.00
CA VAL A 18 2.89 14.83 -10.26
C VAL A 18 3.07 16.22 -9.67
N SER A 19 2.09 17.09 -9.82
CA SER A 19 2.16 18.47 -9.35
C SER A 19 0.88 18.86 -8.62
N GLY A 20 0.99 19.08 -7.29
CA GLY A 20 -0.03 19.65 -6.45
C GLY A 20 -1.33 18.82 -6.34
N VAL A 21 -1.26 17.50 -6.41
CA VAL A 21 -2.43 16.63 -6.30
C VAL A 21 -2.95 16.61 -4.86
N SER A 22 -4.25 16.87 -4.71
CA SER A 22 -4.96 16.74 -3.43
C SER A 22 -6.19 15.86 -3.63
N LEU A 23 -6.40 14.92 -2.72
CA LEU A 23 -7.57 14.05 -2.70
C LEU A 23 -7.84 13.55 -1.28
N THR A 24 -9.06 13.13 -1.04
CA THR A 24 -9.47 12.49 0.21
C THR A 24 -10.25 11.23 -0.11
N VAL A 25 -10.01 10.18 0.64
CA VAL A 25 -10.79 8.92 0.61
C VAL A 25 -11.30 8.67 2.01
N GLY A 26 -12.61 8.73 2.18
CA GLY A 26 -13.28 8.48 3.46
C GLY A 26 -13.37 7.00 3.79
N ASP A 27 -13.86 6.72 4.99
CA ASP A 27 -14.11 5.35 5.41
C ASP A 27 -15.21 4.71 4.56
N GLY A 28 -14.96 3.50 4.06
CA GLY A 28 -15.89 2.79 3.18
C GLY A 28 -16.03 3.36 1.76
N GLU A 29 -15.28 4.39 1.40
CA GLU A 29 -15.31 4.95 0.05
C GLU A 29 -14.48 4.13 -0.95
N PHE A 30 -14.96 4.10 -2.19
CA PHE A 30 -14.24 3.61 -3.35
C PHE A 30 -13.92 4.77 -4.28
N VAL A 31 -12.65 5.04 -4.50
CA VAL A 31 -12.19 6.15 -5.35
C VAL A 31 -11.40 5.63 -6.53
N GLY A 32 -11.81 6.01 -7.75
CA GLY A 32 -11.12 5.70 -9.00
C GLY A 32 -10.24 6.85 -9.47
N MET A 33 -8.99 6.55 -9.84
CA MET A 33 -8.08 7.52 -10.45
C MET A 33 -7.99 7.25 -11.95
N LEU A 34 -8.56 8.14 -12.75
CA LEU A 34 -8.65 8.02 -14.20
C LEU A 34 -7.75 9.04 -14.89
N GLY A 35 -7.24 8.69 -16.05
CA GLY A 35 -6.41 9.56 -16.88
C GLY A 35 -5.59 8.77 -17.90
N PRO A 36 -4.99 9.46 -18.90
CA PRO A 36 -4.17 8.82 -19.93
C PRO A 36 -2.89 8.20 -19.34
N ASN A 37 -2.29 7.27 -20.09
CA ASN A 37 -1.01 6.68 -19.71
C ASN A 37 0.07 7.78 -19.59
N GLY A 38 0.89 7.70 -18.54
CA GLY A 38 1.97 8.66 -18.28
C GLY A 38 1.53 9.95 -17.56
N CYS A 39 0.26 10.11 -17.16
CA CYS A 39 -0.20 11.30 -16.43
C CYS A 39 0.13 11.31 -14.94
N GLY A 40 0.80 10.28 -14.40
CA GLY A 40 1.24 10.25 -13.00
C GLY A 40 0.39 9.42 -12.04
N LYS A 41 -0.63 8.67 -12.51
CA LYS A 41 -1.48 7.81 -11.66
C LYS A 41 -0.68 6.83 -10.81
N SER A 42 0.17 6.03 -11.46
CA SER A 42 1.01 5.05 -10.76
C SER A 42 2.03 5.72 -9.85
N THR A 43 2.55 6.88 -10.21
CA THR A 43 3.49 7.64 -9.39
C THR A 43 2.81 8.17 -8.13
N THR A 44 1.59 8.66 -8.24
CA THR A 44 0.76 9.09 -7.10
C THR A 44 0.48 7.92 -6.16
N LEU A 45 0.03 6.78 -6.68
CA LEU A 45 -0.22 5.58 -5.88
C LEU A 45 1.05 5.08 -5.18
N ARG A 46 2.20 5.05 -5.89
CA ARG A 46 3.50 4.65 -5.31
C ARG A 46 3.94 5.56 -4.17
N ALA A 47 3.60 6.84 -4.18
CA ALA A 47 3.82 7.72 -3.06
C ALA A 47 2.88 7.36 -1.89
N ILE A 48 1.59 7.14 -2.16
CA ILE A 48 0.57 6.84 -1.14
C ILE A 48 0.91 5.54 -0.37
N TYR A 49 1.35 4.47 -1.08
CA TYR A 49 1.70 3.21 -0.42
C TYR A 49 3.20 3.04 -0.11
N ARG A 50 3.95 4.15 -0.07
CA ARG A 50 5.35 4.25 0.39
C ARG A 50 6.41 3.57 -0.48
N LEU A 51 6.11 3.18 -1.71
CA LEU A 51 7.14 2.70 -2.63
C LEU A 51 8.04 3.84 -3.11
N ASN A 52 7.48 5.06 -3.27
CA ASN A 52 8.24 6.28 -3.53
C ASN A 52 8.07 7.25 -2.35
N ARG A 53 9.12 7.41 -1.56
CA ARG A 53 9.13 8.31 -0.39
C ARG A 53 9.71 9.70 -0.67
N LYS A 54 10.12 9.95 -1.93
CA LYS A 54 10.65 11.26 -2.36
C LYS A 54 9.51 12.07 -2.98
N TYR A 55 8.79 12.80 -2.16
CA TYR A 55 7.72 13.69 -2.58
C TYR A 55 7.65 14.92 -1.66
N SER A 56 7.02 16.00 -2.15
CA SER A 56 6.58 17.14 -1.36
C SER A 56 5.07 17.11 -1.16
N GLY A 57 4.58 17.87 -0.18
CA GLY A 57 3.21 17.80 0.29
C GLY A 57 3.06 16.84 1.48
N GLN A 58 1.83 16.43 1.76
CA GLN A 58 1.50 15.57 2.90
C GLN A 58 0.61 14.41 2.47
N ILE A 59 0.84 13.26 3.06
CA ILE A 59 -0.04 12.09 2.99
C ILE A 59 -0.39 11.72 4.43
N LEU A 60 -1.67 11.76 4.75
CA LEU A 60 -2.18 11.53 6.10
C LEU A 60 -3.09 10.30 6.09
N TRP A 61 -2.88 9.43 7.08
CA TRP A 61 -3.74 8.29 7.37
C TRP A 61 -4.39 8.51 8.74
N ASP A 62 -5.71 8.63 8.77
CA ASP A 62 -6.47 9.02 9.98
C ASP A 62 -5.91 10.30 10.63
N GLY A 63 -5.50 11.28 9.83
CA GLY A 63 -4.91 12.54 10.29
C GLY A 63 -3.43 12.46 10.69
N GLN A 64 -2.81 11.29 10.71
CA GLN A 64 -1.41 11.09 11.05
C GLN A 64 -0.53 11.12 9.80
N ASP A 65 0.53 11.93 9.79
CA ASP A 65 1.49 11.97 8.68
C ASP A 65 2.12 10.58 8.49
N GLU A 66 2.09 10.09 7.24
CA GLU A 66 2.56 8.75 6.90
C GLU A 66 4.03 8.52 7.30
N ARG A 67 4.84 9.58 7.28
CA ARG A 67 6.27 9.54 7.64
C ARG A 67 6.50 9.19 9.10
N THR A 68 5.53 9.43 9.96
CA THR A 68 5.59 9.16 11.41
C THR A 68 5.07 7.77 11.79
N ILE A 69 4.36 7.09 10.89
CA ILE A 69 3.82 5.74 11.13
C ILE A 69 4.93 4.71 10.93
N ALA A 70 5.15 3.85 11.90
CA ALA A 70 6.11 2.76 11.79
C ALA A 70 5.76 1.82 10.62
N GLN A 71 6.77 1.28 9.92
CA GLN A 71 6.57 0.45 8.72
C GLN A 71 5.66 -0.76 8.98
N LYS A 72 5.86 -1.43 10.11
CA LYS A 72 5.06 -2.60 10.51
C LYS A 72 3.60 -2.24 10.77
N GLU A 73 3.36 -1.10 11.40
CA GLU A 73 2.02 -0.60 11.66
C GLU A 73 1.30 -0.22 10.35
N PHE A 74 1.99 0.48 9.45
CA PHE A 74 1.47 0.81 8.14
C PHE A 74 1.07 -0.44 7.35
N ALA A 75 1.94 -1.46 7.31
CA ALA A 75 1.69 -2.71 6.60
C ALA A 75 0.52 -3.54 7.16
N ARG A 76 0.12 -3.30 8.42
CA ARG A 76 -1.09 -3.90 9.00
C ARG A 76 -2.39 -3.24 8.55
N ARG A 77 -2.31 -1.99 8.08
CA ARG A 77 -3.47 -1.17 7.72
C ARG A 77 -3.67 -1.08 6.22
N VAL A 78 -2.60 -1.14 5.43
CA VAL A 78 -2.61 -0.88 4.00
C VAL A 78 -2.14 -2.10 3.23
N ALA A 79 -2.99 -2.59 2.34
CA ALA A 79 -2.65 -3.63 1.37
C ALA A 79 -2.60 -3.04 -0.04
N VAL A 80 -1.76 -3.61 -0.89
CA VAL A 80 -1.56 -3.16 -2.28
C VAL A 80 -1.68 -4.36 -3.21
N VAL A 81 -2.53 -4.22 -4.23
CA VAL A 81 -2.57 -5.16 -5.35
C VAL A 81 -1.84 -4.53 -6.52
N SER A 82 -0.71 -5.12 -6.92
CA SER A 82 0.09 -4.62 -8.04
C SER A 82 -0.46 -5.11 -9.38
N GLN A 83 -0.21 -4.35 -10.44
CA GLN A 83 -0.56 -4.74 -11.80
C GLN A 83 0.26 -5.95 -12.29
N PHE A 84 1.50 -6.07 -11.84
CA PHE A 84 2.40 -7.17 -12.16
C PHE A 84 2.96 -7.73 -10.84
N ASN A 85 2.77 -9.02 -10.65
CA ASN A 85 3.34 -9.77 -9.54
C ASN A 85 4.16 -10.91 -10.14
N ASP A 86 5.41 -10.63 -10.49
CA ASP A 86 6.37 -11.68 -10.85
C ASP A 86 6.85 -12.35 -9.55
N ILE A 87 6.27 -13.50 -9.26
CA ILE A 87 6.76 -14.37 -8.19
C ILE A 87 7.92 -15.16 -8.79
N ALA A 88 9.15 -14.77 -8.46
CA ALA A 88 10.37 -15.33 -9.01
C ALA A 88 10.71 -16.76 -8.52
N PHE A 89 9.90 -17.36 -7.63
CA PHE A 89 10.12 -18.66 -7.00
C PHE A 89 8.86 -19.52 -7.03
N ASP A 90 9.03 -20.83 -6.98
CA ASP A 90 7.95 -21.81 -6.95
C ASP A 90 7.27 -21.85 -5.57
N PHE A 91 6.51 -20.80 -5.25
CA PHE A 91 5.66 -20.78 -4.06
C PHE A 91 4.27 -21.32 -4.38
N THR A 92 3.71 -22.05 -3.44
CA THR A 92 2.28 -22.38 -3.48
C THR A 92 1.42 -21.15 -3.23
N VAL A 93 0.18 -21.14 -3.70
CA VAL A 93 -0.78 -20.05 -3.44
C VAL A 93 -0.92 -19.79 -1.94
N ARG A 94 -0.96 -20.86 -1.13
CA ARG A 94 -1.06 -20.77 0.33
C ARG A 94 0.15 -20.04 0.94
N GLU A 95 1.36 -20.33 0.49
CA GLU A 95 2.58 -19.67 0.95
C GLU A 95 2.58 -18.18 0.60
N VAL A 96 2.12 -17.83 -0.60
CA VAL A 96 1.99 -16.42 -1.01
C VAL A 96 0.99 -15.67 -0.13
N VAL A 97 -0.17 -16.26 0.14
CA VAL A 97 -1.18 -15.65 1.03
C VAL A 97 -0.66 -15.52 2.46
N LEU A 98 0.09 -16.51 2.93
CA LEU A 98 0.71 -16.51 4.27
C LEU A 98 1.74 -15.37 4.43
N MET A 99 2.47 -14.98 3.36
CA MET A 99 3.37 -13.83 3.40
C MET A 99 2.66 -12.53 3.79
N GLY A 100 1.36 -12.40 3.50
CA GLY A 100 0.52 -11.30 3.94
C GLY A 100 0.39 -11.19 5.47
N ARG A 101 0.70 -12.25 6.21
CA ARG A 101 0.70 -12.26 7.68
C ARG A 101 1.98 -11.70 8.29
N ALA A 102 3.05 -11.49 7.51
CA ALA A 102 4.35 -11.01 8.01
C ALA A 102 4.26 -9.77 8.92
N PRO A 103 3.44 -8.74 8.65
CA PRO A 103 3.31 -7.59 9.55
C PRO A 103 2.71 -7.93 10.92
N HIS A 104 1.99 -9.04 11.04
CA HIS A 104 1.33 -9.50 12.26
C HIS A 104 2.22 -10.46 13.06
N MET A 105 3.26 -11.01 12.46
CA MET A 105 4.18 -11.96 13.08
C MET A 105 5.33 -11.23 13.78
N GLY A 106 5.90 -11.86 14.81
CA GLY A 106 7.13 -11.39 15.46
C GLY A 106 8.35 -11.70 14.62
N MET A 107 9.47 -11.03 14.91
CA MET A 107 10.71 -11.14 14.13
C MET A 107 11.35 -12.55 14.20
N LEU A 108 11.02 -13.33 15.23
CA LEU A 108 11.54 -14.68 15.48
C LEU A 108 10.42 -15.69 15.78
N THR A 109 9.15 -15.31 15.61
CA THR A 109 8.03 -16.19 15.87
C THR A 109 7.66 -16.99 14.62
N ARG A 110 7.42 -18.30 14.83
CA ARG A 110 6.82 -19.15 13.80
C ARG A 110 5.35 -18.77 13.60
N GLU A 111 4.82 -19.19 12.48
CA GLU A 111 3.38 -19.12 12.17
C GLU A 111 2.57 -19.74 13.30
N THR A 112 1.48 -19.09 13.66
CA THR A 112 0.53 -19.59 14.66
C THR A 112 -0.64 -20.28 13.96
N ASP A 113 -1.40 -21.12 14.70
CA ASP A 113 -2.62 -21.71 14.19
C ASP A 113 -3.63 -20.66 13.72
N SER A 114 -3.67 -19.50 14.39
CA SER A 114 -4.49 -18.35 13.99
C SER A 114 -4.07 -17.77 12.64
N ASP A 115 -2.77 -17.72 12.32
CA ASP A 115 -2.30 -17.26 11.01
C ASP A 115 -2.75 -18.22 9.91
N GLN A 116 -2.66 -19.53 10.15
CA GLN A 116 -3.10 -20.57 9.23
C GLN A 116 -4.61 -20.54 9.00
N GLU A 117 -5.38 -20.27 10.03
CA GLU A 117 -6.83 -20.13 9.95
C GLU A 117 -7.23 -18.92 9.09
N ILE A 118 -6.59 -17.75 9.31
CA ILE A 118 -6.82 -16.54 8.52
C ILE A 118 -6.46 -16.78 7.04
N VAL A 119 -5.37 -17.48 6.74
CA VAL A 119 -4.98 -17.86 5.39
C VAL A 119 -6.07 -18.74 4.74
N THR A 120 -6.57 -19.74 5.46
CA THR A 120 -7.64 -20.61 4.97
C THR A 120 -8.91 -19.81 4.67
N GLN A 121 -9.36 -18.96 5.59
CA GLN A 121 -10.52 -18.11 5.38
C GLN A 121 -10.34 -17.18 4.17
N SER A 122 -9.15 -16.61 3.99
CA SER A 122 -8.86 -15.73 2.86
C SER A 122 -8.91 -16.47 1.52
N LEU A 123 -8.43 -17.71 1.48
CA LEU A 123 -8.49 -18.56 0.28
C LEU A 123 -9.91 -19.02 -0.04
N ASP A 124 -10.74 -19.26 0.97
CA ASP A 124 -12.14 -19.65 0.80
C ASP A 124 -13.03 -18.51 0.27
N MET A 125 -12.55 -17.25 0.34
CA MET A 125 -13.27 -16.06 -0.17
C MET A 125 -13.08 -15.84 -1.67
N VAL A 126 -12.12 -16.50 -2.32
CA VAL A 126 -11.75 -16.33 -3.73
C VAL A 126 -11.77 -17.65 -4.48
#